data_f335f2f4ad3d6c43becb2dc373ab64ac
#
_entry.id   f335f2f4ad3d6c43becb2dc373ab64ac
#
_cell.length_a   1.000
_cell.length_b   1.000
_cell.length_c   1.000
_cell.angle_alpha   90.00
_cell.angle_beta   90.00
_cell.angle_gamma   90.00
#
_symmetry.space_group_name_H-M   'P 1'
#
loop_
_entity.id
_entity.type
_entity.pdbx_description
1 polymer ?
#
loop_
_entity_poly.entity_id
_entity_poly.type
_entity_poly.pdbx_seq_one_letter_code
_entity_poly.pdbx_strand_id
1 'polypeptide(L)'
;DAQESRGLGDVYKRQDIITIYAEQTDYGKLIQMNCPNFYALICDGNDMTYYYLFKQFSVFLTIAVLGIMMCIIIYKKVDLKSLETFLLTTAWTVFTCIMFLSSMHERYGYLLDIILIVYAAVSAKHLWIPIVSTLISLRGYCYYLFSYELISLKFTAIIYTALYVYITFLLVKTIFRAKSSGNVFAKTI
;
A
#
# COMPACT_ATOMS: atom_id res chain seq x y z
N ASP A 1 -40.32 -11.00 -12.52
CA ASP A 1 -39.90 -12.41 -12.66
C ASP A 1 -39.19 -12.76 -13.98
N ALA A 2 -39.14 -11.84 -14.97
CA ALA A 2 -38.44 -12.06 -16.25
C ALA A 2 -37.01 -11.47 -16.25
N GLN A 3 -36.58 -10.85 -15.17
CA GLN A 3 -35.26 -10.18 -15.05
C GLN A 3 -34.19 -11.10 -14.45
N GLU A 4 -34.58 -12.14 -13.74
CA GLU A 4 -33.64 -13.10 -13.14
C GLU A 4 -33.16 -14.21 -14.10
N SER A 5 -33.83 -14.41 -15.24
CA SER A 5 -33.47 -15.43 -16.23
C SER A 5 -32.55 -14.96 -17.35
N ARG A 6 -32.10 -13.71 -17.34
CA ARG A 6 -30.95 -13.29 -18.16
C ARG A 6 -29.69 -13.86 -17.55
N GLY A 7 -29.58 -15.13 -17.79
CA GLY A 7 -28.63 -16.02 -17.19
C GLY A 7 -27.21 -15.57 -17.41
N LEU A 8 -26.39 -16.07 -16.56
CA LEU A 8 -24.92 -16.17 -16.54
C LEU A 8 -24.21 -16.22 -17.93
N GLY A 9 -24.93 -16.41 -19.02
CA GLY A 9 -24.39 -16.45 -20.38
C GLY A 9 -23.96 -15.10 -20.97
N ASP A 10 -24.53 -13.97 -20.49
CA ASP A 10 -24.16 -12.64 -21.00
C ASP A 10 -22.95 -11.99 -20.27
N VAL A 11 -22.53 -12.60 -19.18
CA VAL A 11 -21.43 -12.08 -18.34
C VAL A 11 -20.03 -12.33 -18.94
N TYR A 12 -19.93 -13.10 -20.01
CA TYR A 12 -18.63 -13.60 -20.51
C TYR A 12 -18.08 -12.89 -21.76
N LYS A 13 -18.59 -11.73 -22.14
CA LYS A 13 -17.87 -10.91 -23.11
C LYS A 13 -16.67 -10.26 -22.40
N ARG A 14 -15.47 -10.49 -22.91
CA ARG A 14 -14.21 -9.93 -22.32
C ARG A 14 -14.28 -8.42 -22.10
N GLN A 15 -15.02 -7.71 -22.90
CA GLN A 15 -15.25 -6.27 -22.77
C GLN A 15 -16.08 -5.95 -21.53
N ASP A 16 -17.08 -6.75 -21.20
CA ASP A 16 -17.94 -6.52 -20.04
C ASP A 16 -17.18 -6.72 -18.73
N ILE A 17 -16.24 -7.68 -18.68
CA ILE A 17 -15.39 -7.90 -17.51
C ILE A 17 -14.51 -6.68 -17.24
N ILE A 18 -13.85 -6.14 -18.27
CA ILE A 18 -13.00 -4.95 -18.13
C ILE A 18 -13.85 -3.74 -17.72
N THR A 19 -15.04 -3.61 -18.29
CA THR A 19 -15.97 -2.51 -17.96
C THR A 19 -16.47 -2.61 -16.52
N ILE A 20 -16.81 -3.81 -16.03
CA ILE A 20 -17.21 -4.04 -14.64
C ILE A 20 -16.09 -3.61 -13.67
N TYR A 21 -14.84 -3.97 -13.94
CA TYR A 21 -13.71 -3.53 -13.10
C TYR A 21 -13.49 -2.02 -13.19
N ALA A 22 -13.65 -1.41 -14.36
CA ALA A 22 -13.57 0.03 -14.51
C ALA A 22 -14.69 0.76 -13.75
N GLU A 23 -15.92 0.25 -13.79
CA GLU A 23 -17.06 0.80 -13.07
C GLU A 23 -16.93 0.61 -11.56
N GLN A 24 -16.39 -0.52 -11.10
CA GLN A 24 -16.10 -0.76 -9.68
C GLN A 24 -15.12 0.25 -9.09
N THR A 25 -14.19 0.77 -9.90
CA THR A 25 -13.24 1.80 -9.43
C THR A 25 -13.92 3.15 -9.15
N ASP A 26 -15.09 3.38 -9.71
CA ASP A 26 -15.88 4.61 -9.53
C ASP A 26 -17.04 4.44 -8.53
N TYR A 27 -17.18 3.23 -7.97
CA TYR A 27 -18.22 2.96 -6.97
C TYR A 27 -17.88 3.68 -5.67
N GLY A 28 -18.72 4.66 -5.32
CA GLY A 28 -18.57 5.44 -4.09
C GLY A 28 -17.92 6.81 -4.23
N LYS A 29 -17.20 7.12 -5.30
CA LYS A 29 -16.58 8.43 -5.63
C LYS A 29 -16.01 9.21 -4.43
N LEU A 30 -15.44 8.51 -3.45
CA LEU A 30 -14.82 9.11 -2.27
C LEU A 30 -13.29 9.04 -2.42
N ILE A 31 -12.61 10.16 -2.13
CA ILE A 31 -11.15 10.22 -2.17
C ILE A 31 -10.54 9.35 -1.06
N GLN A 32 -11.22 9.29 0.07
CA GLN A 32 -10.78 8.57 1.27
C GLN A 32 -11.93 7.69 1.79
N MET A 33 -11.66 6.40 2.01
CA MET A 33 -12.62 5.39 2.49
C MET A 33 -12.11 4.74 3.79
N ASN A 34 -12.03 5.55 4.86
CA ASN A 34 -11.60 5.10 6.21
C ASN A 34 -10.21 4.43 6.25
N CYS A 35 -9.41 4.51 5.19
CA CYS A 35 -8.02 4.08 5.17
C CYS A 35 -7.15 5.21 5.73
N PRO A 36 -6.26 4.96 6.70
CA PRO A 36 -5.39 5.98 7.29
C PRO A 36 -4.19 6.31 6.39
N ASN A 37 -4.45 6.68 5.14
CA ASN A 37 -3.47 7.01 4.14
C ASN A 37 -3.19 8.52 4.07
N PHE A 38 -2.37 8.94 3.09
CA PHE A 38 -2.03 10.33 2.84
C PHE A 38 -3.27 11.23 2.67
N TYR A 39 -4.32 10.73 2.00
CA TYR A 39 -5.53 11.51 1.75
C TYR A 39 -6.36 11.76 3.02
N ALA A 40 -6.26 10.89 4.02
CA ALA A 40 -6.89 11.10 5.33
C ALA A 40 -6.30 12.30 6.09
N LEU A 41 -5.10 12.77 5.72
CA LEU A 41 -4.47 13.95 6.32
C LEU A 41 -4.93 15.26 5.67
N ILE A 42 -5.22 15.25 4.36
CA ILE A 42 -5.43 16.46 3.56
C ILE A 42 -6.87 16.66 3.09
N CYS A 43 -7.67 15.59 3.04
CA CYS A 43 -9.05 15.62 2.54
C CYS A 43 -10.03 15.23 3.64
N ASP A 44 -11.08 16.02 3.80
CA ASP A 44 -12.26 15.55 4.50
C ASP A 44 -13.09 14.72 3.50
N GLY A 45 -13.37 13.44 3.82
CA GLY A 45 -13.79 12.39 2.89
C GLY A 45 -15.03 12.65 2.01
N ASN A 46 -15.73 13.76 2.22
CA ASN A 46 -16.96 14.10 1.50
C ASN A 46 -16.77 15.13 0.36
N ASP A 47 -15.55 15.61 0.12
CA ASP A 47 -15.32 16.58 -0.95
C ASP A 47 -15.20 15.89 -2.31
N MET A 48 -16.29 15.89 -3.08
CA MET A 48 -16.35 15.28 -4.41
C MET A 48 -15.92 16.23 -5.53
N THR A 49 -15.70 17.53 -5.23
CA THR A 49 -15.46 18.56 -6.24
C THR A 49 -14.23 18.28 -7.10
N TYR A 50 -13.20 17.71 -6.50
CA TYR A 50 -11.93 17.42 -7.16
C TYR A 50 -11.62 15.91 -7.28
N TYR A 51 -12.62 15.04 -7.14
CA TYR A 51 -12.43 13.59 -7.11
C TYR A 51 -11.59 13.06 -8.28
N TYR A 52 -11.95 13.39 -9.52
CA TYR A 52 -11.24 12.89 -10.69
C TYR A 52 -9.80 13.40 -10.79
N LEU A 53 -9.57 14.66 -10.41
CA LEU A 53 -8.23 15.23 -10.37
C LEU A 53 -7.35 14.51 -9.33
N PHE A 54 -7.85 14.32 -8.13
CA PHE A 54 -7.14 13.59 -7.07
C PHE A 54 -6.92 12.13 -7.44
N LYS A 55 -7.88 11.48 -8.08
CA LYS A 55 -7.74 10.09 -8.55
C LYS A 55 -6.61 9.96 -9.58
N GLN A 56 -6.59 10.80 -10.60
CA GLN A 56 -5.52 10.79 -11.61
C GLN A 56 -4.16 11.12 -10.99
N PHE A 57 -4.10 12.15 -10.15
CA PHE A 57 -2.89 12.52 -9.44
C PHE A 57 -2.37 11.39 -8.55
N SER A 58 -3.25 10.69 -7.85
CA SER A 58 -2.89 9.57 -6.97
C SER A 58 -2.23 8.43 -7.72
N VAL A 59 -2.78 8.06 -8.87
CA VAL A 59 -2.21 7.01 -9.73
C VAL A 59 -0.86 7.44 -10.28
N PHE A 60 -0.75 8.65 -10.81
CA PHE A 60 0.51 9.19 -11.32
C PHE A 60 1.58 9.25 -10.23
N LEU A 61 1.24 9.77 -9.06
CA LEU A 61 2.16 9.86 -7.91
C LEU A 61 2.65 8.47 -7.49
N THR A 62 1.73 7.51 -7.38
CA THR A 62 2.07 6.13 -7.00
C THR A 62 3.03 5.50 -8.01
N ILE A 63 2.75 5.62 -9.31
CA ILE A 63 3.61 5.10 -10.38
C ILE A 63 4.97 5.80 -10.36
N ALA A 64 5.01 7.12 -10.15
CA ALA A 64 6.27 7.86 -10.08
C ALA A 64 7.15 7.41 -8.90
N VAL A 65 6.57 7.26 -7.70
CA VAL A 65 7.31 6.81 -6.50
C VAL A 65 7.82 5.38 -6.68
N LEU A 66 6.98 4.47 -7.18
CA LEU A 66 7.38 3.08 -7.47
C LEU A 66 8.45 3.03 -8.55
N GLY A 67 8.29 3.80 -9.63
CA GLY A 67 9.24 3.87 -10.73
C GLY A 67 10.62 4.39 -10.31
N ILE A 68 10.66 5.46 -9.51
CA ILE A 68 11.92 5.99 -8.97
C ILE A 68 12.63 4.93 -8.13
N MET A 69 11.92 4.24 -7.24
CA MET A 69 12.53 3.20 -6.40
C MET A 69 13.00 2.02 -7.23
N MET A 70 12.24 1.58 -8.23
CA MET A 70 12.63 0.52 -9.15
C MET A 70 13.91 0.90 -9.91
N CYS A 71 14.01 2.13 -10.42
CA CYS A 71 15.22 2.64 -11.05
C CYS A 71 16.42 2.61 -10.11
N ILE A 72 16.24 2.99 -8.84
CA ILE A 72 17.29 2.93 -7.81
C ILE A 72 17.73 1.48 -7.57
N ILE A 73 16.80 0.54 -7.43
CA ILE A 73 17.07 -0.89 -7.22
C ILE A 73 17.89 -1.46 -8.39
N ILE A 74 17.47 -1.18 -9.63
CA ILE A 74 18.18 -1.63 -10.84
C ILE A 74 19.56 -0.99 -10.95
N TYR A 75 19.66 0.33 -10.78
CA TYR A 75 20.91 1.06 -10.84
C TYR A 75 21.94 0.60 -9.80
N LYS A 76 21.48 0.29 -8.58
CA LYS A 76 22.33 -0.22 -7.50
C LYS A 76 22.59 -1.71 -7.59
N LYS A 77 21.97 -2.43 -8.54
CA LYS A 77 22.05 -3.90 -8.69
C LYS A 77 21.79 -4.61 -7.36
N VAL A 78 20.69 -4.25 -6.70
CA VAL A 78 20.30 -4.80 -5.40
C VAL A 78 20.02 -6.29 -5.54
N ASP A 79 20.59 -7.10 -4.66
CA ASP A 79 20.32 -8.55 -4.64
C ASP A 79 18.95 -8.82 -3.98
N LEU A 80 17.96 -9.06 -4.83
CA LEU A 80 16.61 -9.44 -4.41
C LEU A 80 16.46 -10.95 -4.11
N LYS A 81 17.53 -11.76 -4.24
CA LYS A 81 17.50 -13.17 -3.86
C LYS A 81 17.51 -13.35 -2.34
N SER A 82 18.02 -12.36 -1.60
CA SER A 82 17.88 -12.33 -0.16
C SER A 82 16.41 -12.18 0.23
N LEU A 83 15.89 -13.16 0.96
CA LEU A 83 14.49 -13.17 1.40
C LEU A 83 14.15 -11.92 2.23
N GLU A 84 15.06 -11.46 3.09
CA GLU A 84 14.86 -10.24 3.88
C GLU A 84 14.69 -9.00 2.98
N THR A 85 15.56 -8.82 1.99
CA THR A 85 15.49 -7.70 1.05
C THR A 85 14.24 -7.78 0.17
N PHE A 86 13.90 -8.96 -0.29
CA PHE A 86 12.69 -9.19 -1.08
C PHE A 86 11.42 -8.83 -0.30
N LEU A 87 11.27 -9.35 0.92
CA LEU A 87 10.11 -9.07 1.77
C LEU A 87 10.00 -7.57 2.12
N LEU A 88 11.12 -6.92 2.44
CA LEU A 88 11.12 -5.49 2.73
C LEU A 88 10.73 -4.66 1.51
N THR A 89 11.22 -5.02 0.32
CA THR A 89 10.86 -4.35 -0.94
C THR A 89 9.38 -4.56 -1.25
N THR A 90 8.87 -5.78 -1.08
CA THR A 90 7.46 -6.12 -1.30
C THR A 90 6.55 -5.37 -0.31
N ALA A 91 6.91 -5.35 0.98
CA ALA A 91 6.19 -4.59 2.00
C ALA A 91 6.13 -3.09 1.63
N TRP A 92 7.27 -2.52 1.24
CA TRP A 92 7.34 -1.12 0.84
C TRP A 92 6.48 -0.83 -0.40
N THR A 93 6.48 -1.72 -1.40
CA THR A 93 5.67 -1.58 -2.62
C THR A 93 4.17 -1.57 -2.30
N VAL A 94 3.71 -2.55 -1.51
CA VAL A 94 2.30 -2.62 -1.08
C VAL A 94 1.94 -1.39 -0.25
N PHE A 95 2.81 -0.99 0.67
CA PHE A 95 2.58 0.19 1.50
C PHE A 95 2.49 1.48 0.68
N THR A 96 3.34 1.63 -0.35
CA THR A 96 3.30 2.78 -1.27
C THR A 96 1.94 2.85 -1.99
N CYS A 97 1.41 1.72 -2.46
CA CYS A 97 0.08 1.67 -3.05
C CYS A 97 -1.01 2.09 -2.05
N ILE A 98 -0.97 1.59 -0.81
CA ILE A 98 -1.95 1.96 0.23
C ILE A 98 -1.87 3.45 0.57
N MET A 99 -0.65 4.01 0.65
CA MET A 99 -0.43 5.40 1.04
C MET A 99 -0.87 6.41 -0.01
N PHE A 100 -0.59 6.15 -1.29
CA PHE A 100 -0.73 7.14 -2.34
C PHE A 100 -1.88 6.91 -3.31
N LEU A 101 -2.51 5.73 -3.35
CA LEU A 101 -3.74 5.56 -4.12
C LEU A 101 -4.92 6.16 -3.37
N SER A 102 -5.78 6.86 -4.10
CA SER A 102 -7.08 7.33 -3.59
C SER A 102 -8.08 6.18 -3.49
N SER A 103 -9.18 6.40 -2.81
CA SER A 103 -10.29 5.44 -2.69
C SER A 103 -9.91 4.10 -2.07
N MET A 104 -8.86 4.09 -1.23
CA MET A 104 -8.43 2.89 -0.52
C MET A 104 -9.31 2.61 0.69
N HIS A 105 -9.76 1.35 0.80
CA HIS A 105 -10.50 0.86 1.96
C HIS A 105 -9.56 0.41 3.09
N GLU A 106 -10.06 0.44 4.31
CA GLU A 106 -9.38 -0.04 5.52
C GLU A 106 -8.87 -1.48 5.40
N ARG A 107 -9.61 -2.33 4.67
CA ARG A 107 -9.28 -3.77 4.50
C ARG A 107 -8.06 -4.04 3.62
N TYR A 108 -7.59 -3.08 2.83
CA TYR A 108 -6.41 -3.33 1.99
C TYR A 108 -5.09 -3.39 2.78
N GLY A 109 -5.11 -2.95 4.05
CA GLY A 109 -3.97 -3.06 4.95
C GLY A 109 -3.57 -4.50 5.31
N TYR A 110 -4.50 -5.49 5.24
CA TYR A 110 -4.22 -6.85 5.70
C TYR A 110 -3.05 -7.53 4.98
N LEU A 111 -2.89 -7.27 3.68
CA LEU A 111 -1.79 -7.84 2.91
C LEU A 111 -0.45 -7.32 3.40
N LEU A 112 -0.37 -6.01 3.69
CA LEU A 112 0.82 -5.40 4.28
C LEU A 112 1.13 -6.01 5.65
N ASP A 113 0.13 -6.20 6.51
CA ASP A 113 0.29 -6.78 7.84
C ASP A 113 0.92 -8.19 7.76
N ILE A 114 0.41 -9.03 6.87
CA ILE A 114 0.96 -10.38 6.67
C ILE A 114 2.43 -10.32 6.21
N ILE A 115 2.74 -9.47 5.22
CA ILE A 115 4.11 -9.34 4.71
C ILE A 115 5.05 -8.82 5.80
N LEU A 116 4.61 -7.85 6.61
CA LEU A 116 5.40 -7.30 7.72
C LEU A 116 5.64 -8.34 8.84
N ILE A 117 4.65 -9.18 9.15
CA ILE A 117 4.80 -10.29 10.11
C ILE A 117 5.86 -11.28 9.60
N VAL A 118 5.77 -11.68 8.34
CA VAL A 118 6.74 -12.61 7.73
C VAL A 118 8.14 -11.97 7.69
N TYR A 119 8.24 -10.69 7.30
CA TYR A 119 9.49 -9.95 7.33
C TYR A 119 10.12 -9.91 8.72
N ALA A 120 9.34 -9.60 9.74
CA ALA A 120 9.81 -9.55 11.12
C ALA A 120 10.25 -10.94 11.64
N ALA A 121 9.56 -12.01 11.24
CA ALA A 121 9.94 -13.38 11.59
C ALA A 121 11.25 -13.79 10.93
N VAL A 122 11.48 -13.41 9.68
CA VAL A 122 12.71 -13.74 8.92
C VAL A 122 13.90 -12.91 9.41
N SER A 123 13.71 -11.61 9.62
CA SER A 123 14.80 -10.72 10.03
C SER A 123 15.12 -10.77 11.52
N ALA A 124 14.19 -11.30 12.35
CA ALA A 124 14.24 -11.29 13.82
C ALA A 124 14.49 -9.89 14.41
N LYS A 125 14.21 -8.85 13.63
CA LYS A 125 14.42 -7.44 13.97
C LYS A 125 13.12 -6.67 13.76
N HIS A 126 13.02 -5.52 14.43
CA HIS A 126 11.90 -4.60 14.19
C HIS A 126 10.51 -5.23 14.41
N LEU A 127 10.38 -6.14 15.39
CA LEU A 127 9.11 -6.83 15.71
C LEU A 127 7.96 -5.88 16.04
N TRP A 128 8.25 -4.63 16.41
CA TRP A 128 7.26 -3.61 16.68
C TRP A 128 6.53 -3.11 15.41
N ILE A 129 7.16 -3.22 14.22
CA ILE A 129 6.56 -2.76 12.94
C ILE A 129 5.24 -3.47 12.65
N PRO A 130 5.17 -4.82 12.59
CA PRO A 130 3.91 -5.49 12.35
C PRO A 130 2.89 -5.26 13.46
N ILE A 131 3.33 -5.09 14.72
CA ILE A 131 2.42 -4.79 15.83
C ILE A 131 1.70 -3.46 15.58
N VAL A 132 2.45 -2.39 15.25
CA VAL A 132 1.87 -1.08 14.97
C VAL A 132 0.97 -1.14 13.74
N SER A 133 1.39 -1.80 12.65
CA SER A 133 0.58 -1.94 11.43
C SER A 133 -0.74 -2.67 11.72
N THR A 134 -0.69 -3.81 12.43
CA THR A 134 -1.88 -4.58 12.79
C THR A 134 -2.83 -3.81 13.70
N LEU A 135 -2.33 -3.03 14.65
CA LEU A 135 -3.16 -2.17 15.50
C LEU A 135 -3.89 -1.09 14.70
N ILE A 136 -3.23 -0.53 13.67
CA ILE A 136 -3.84 0.43 12.74
C ILE A 136 -4.94 -0.24 11.92
N SER A 137 -4.70 -1.42 11.38
CA SER A 137 -5.70 -2.20 10.65
C SER A 137 -6.88 -2.58 11.54
N LEU A 138 -6.61 -2.99 12.78
CA LEU A 138 -7.65 -3.33 13.77
C LEU A 138 -8.57 -2.13 14.06
N ARG A 139 -8.02 -0.93 14.17
CA ARG A 139 -8.82 0.31 14.30
C ARG A 139 -9.81 0.46 13.14
N GLY A 140 -9.35 0.23 11.90
CA GLY A 140 -10.21 0.28 10.70
C GLY A 140 -11.34 -0.75 10.76
N TYR A 141 -11.03 -1.98 11.14
CA TYR A 141 -12.02 -3.05 11.30
C TYR A 141 -13.03 -2.77 12.42
N CYS A 142 -12.58 -2.24 13.55
CA CYS A 142 -13.48 -1.83 14.65
C CYS A 142 -14.47 -0.76 14.19
N TYR A 143 -14.02 0.23 13.43
CA TYR A 143 -14.92 1.23 12.86
C TYR A 143 -15.94 0.62 11.90
N TYR A 144 -15.49 -0.28 11.01
CA TYR A 144 -16.37 -0.92 10.03
C TYR A 144 -17.42 -1.84 10.69
N LEU A 145 -17.01 -2.64 11.68
CA LEU A 145 -17.89 -3.63 12.31
C LEU A 145 -18.83 -3.02 13.37
N PHE A 146 -18.34 -2.05 14.12
CA PHE A 146 -19.04 -1.53 15.29
C PHE A 146 -19.48 -0.07 15.15
N SER A 147 -19.15 0.59 14.02
CA SER A 147 -19.38 2.02 13.80
C SER A 147 -18.83 2.90 14.95
N TYR A 148 -17.80 2.42 15.64
CA TYR A 148 -17.22 3.08 16.78
C TYR A 148 -15.78 3.53 16.47
N GLU A 149 -15.53 4.82 16.61
CA GLU A 149 -14.22 5.42 16.36
C GLU A 149 -13.39 5.45 17.65
N LEU A 150 -12.55 4.42 17.84
CA LEU A 150 -11.63 4.33 18.99
C LEU A 150 -10.58 5.45 19.00
N ILE A 151 -10.03 5.77 17.83
CA ILE A 151 -8.96 6.75 17.63
C ILE A 151 -9.27 7.49 16.33
N SER A 152 -9.06 8.82 16.32
CA SER A 152 -9.35 9.62 15.14
C SER A 152 -8.55 9.15 13.93
N LEU A 153 -9.19 9.16 12.76
CA LEU A 153 -8.56 8.75 11.51
C LEU A 153 -7.30 9.55 11.19
N LYS A 154 -7.35 10.89 11.40
CA LYS A 154 -6.21 11.78 11.16
C LYS A 154 -5.00 11.42 12.02
N PHE A 155 -5.21 11.14 13.32
CA PHE A 155 -4.13 10.71 14.21
C PHE A 155 -3.53 9.38 13.78
N THR A 156 -4.37 8.42 13.43
CA THR A 156 -3.93 7.11 12.91
C THR A 156 -3.14 7.26 11.60
N ALA A 157 -3.57 8.17 10.72
CA ALA A 157 -2.88 8.45 9.46
C ALA A 157 -1.48 9.08 9.68
N ILE A 158 -1.30 9.90 10.72
CA ILE A 158 0.03 10.42 11.09
C ILE A 158 0.96 9.27 11.47
N ILE A 159 0.50 8.36 12.34
CA ILE A 159 1.30 7.20 12.77
C ILE A 159 1.64 6.30 11.59
N TYR A 160 0.66 6.06 10.70
CA TYR A 160 0.84 5.20 9.52
C TYR A 160 1.81 5.82 8.52
N THR A 161 1.76 7.14 8.33
CA THR A 161 2.72 7.88 7.52
C THR A 161 4.14 7.81 8.12
N ALA A 162 4.28 7.97 9.43
CA ALA A 162 5.57 7.82 10.11
C ALA A 162 6.14 6.40 9.94
N LEU A 163 5.28 5.37 10.02
CA LEU A 163 5.67 3.98 9.76
C LEU A 163 6.13 3.78 8.32
N TYR A 164 5.44 4.37 7.34
CA TYR A 164 5.82 4.34 5.93
C TYR A 164 7.20 4.98 5.70
N VAL A 165 7.44 6.16 6.27
CA VAL A 165 8.73 6.83 6.20
C VAL A 165 9.85 5.98 6.82
N TYR A 166 9.56 5.34 7.95
CA TYR A 166 10.52 4.45 8.61
C TYR A 166 10.87 3.22 7.74
N ILE A 167 9.88 2.55 7.16
CA ILE A 167 10.09 1.40 6.26
C ILE A 167 10.85 1.84 4.99
N THR A 168 10.54 3.03 4.46
CA THR A 168 11.30 3.63 3.34
C THR A 168 12.75 3.85 3.72
N PHE A 169 13.02 4.39 4.91
CA PHE A 169 14.38 4.57 5.42
C PHE A 169 15.12 3.22 5.56
N LEU A 170 14.45 2.19 6.09
CA LEU A 170 15.05 0.84 6.18
C LEU A 170 15.40 0.27 4.81
N LEU A 171 14.51 0.40 3.83
CA LEU A 171 14.75 -0.07 2.48
C LEU A 171 15.92 0.67 1.84
N VAL A 172 15.93 2.00 1.90
CA VAL A 172 17.04 2.83 1.39
C VAL A 172 18.36 2.44 2.05
N LYS A 173 18.39 2.31 3.37
CA LYS A 173 19.57 1.87 4.12
C LYS A 173 20.08 0.50 3.66
N THR A 174 19.17 -0.45 3.42
CA THR A 174 19.51 -1.80 2.93
C THR A 174 20.12 -1.72 1.53
N ILE A 175 19.53 -0.93 0.62
CA ILE A 175 20.02 -0.70 -0.74
C ILE A 175 21.44 -0.12 -0.76
N PHE A 176 21.70 0.86 0.11
CA PHE A 176 23.01 1.50 0.15
C PHE A 176 24.09 0.66 0.85
N ARG A 177 23.69 -0.16 1.84
CA ARG A 177 24.61 -1.06 2.55
C ARG A 177 25.09 -2.23 1.70
N ALA A 178 24.24 -2.78 0.83
CA ALA A 178 24.56 -3.88 -0.08
C ALA A 178 25.76 -3.55 -0.99
N LYS A 179 25.92 -2.29 -1.41
CA LYS A 179 27.04 -1.84 -2.23
C LYS A 179 28.37 -1.81 -1.48
N SER A 180 28.40 -1.59 -0.19
CA SER A 180 29.64 -1.53 0.62
C SER A 180 30.30 -2.90 0.73
N SER A 181 29.52 -3.99 0.79
CA SER A 181 30.04 -5.36 0.88
C SER A 181 30.66 -5.87 -0.42
N GLY A 182 30.12 -5.47 -1.58
CA GLY A 182 30.66 -5.87 -2.89
C GLY A 182 32.03 -5.28 -3.23
N ASN A 183 32.37 -4.12 -2.70
CA ASN A 183 33.66 -3.46 -2.94
C ASN A 183 34.80 -4.01 -2.09
N VAL A 184 34.52 -4.74 -1.03
CA VAL A 184 35.56 -5.34 -0.16
C VAL A 184 36.17 -6.56 -0.84
N PHE A 185 35.37 -7.35 -1.55
CA PHE A 185 35.88 -8.53 -2.28
C PHE A 185 36.64 -8.19 -3.58
N ALA A 186 36.39 -7.03 -4.19
CA ALA A 186 37.08 -6.60 -5.41
C ALA A 186 38.46 -5.98 -5.13
N LYS A 187 38.86 -5.74 -3.89
CA LYS A 187 40.19 -5.21 -3.52
C LYS A 187 41.16 -6.28 -3.03
N THR A 188 40.77 -7.56 -3.01
CA THR A 188 41.58 -8.66 -2.47
C THR A 188 42.01 -9.64 -3.58
N ILE A 189 41.88 -9.26 -4.85
CA ILE A 189 42.47 -9.89 -6.04
C ILE A 189 43.38 -8.82 -6.71
#